data_c8540a8567c7a15a68bd81b7cff7bec7
#
_entry.id   c8540a8567c7a15a68bd81b7cff7bec7
#
_cell.length_a   1.000
_cell.length_b   1.000
_cell.length_c   1.000
_cell.angle_alpha   90.00
_cell.angle_beta   90.00
_cell.angle_gamma   90.00
#
_symmetry.space_group_name_H-M   'P 1'
#
loop_
_entity.id
_entity.type
_entity.pdbx_description
1 polymer ?
#
loop_
_entity_poly.entity_id
_entity_poly.type
_entity_poly.pdbx_seq_one_letter_code
_entity_poly.pdbx_strand_id
1 'polypeptide(L)'
;MFVLRLKHISLKCTSTMWIYAFIAAFSCMAAAPLQAQEPGQEQAQALSSTIGGRFMLKDHNGKIVTDQDFQGRFLLITFGYTYCPDICPTNLVNMATALEDLGERAADIAPLFITVDPARDTAVVLRDYVANFDKRIIGLTGPQPMIDSVTKRYKVVSAVHKPKNWTDGDYLVDHTASIFLMAPDGQFLVKFAHGMPPADMAKRIAEFL
;
A
#
# COMPACT_ATOMS: atom_id res chain seq x y z
N MET A 1 9.97 79.86 42.63
CA MET A 1 10.06 81.27 42.14
C MET A 1 10.40 81.15 40.65
N PHE A 2 9.64 81.83 39.90
CA PHE A 2 9.61 82.04 38.43
C PHE A 2 8.81 81.09 37.58
N VAL A 3 7.71 81.56 37.35
CA VAL A 3 6.69 81.55 36.30
C VAL A 3 7.27 82.05 34.97
N LEU A 4 6.90 81.50 33.84
CA LEU A 4 6.38 82.23 32.64
C LEU A 4 6.19 81.21 31.47
N ARG A 5 5.04 81.05 31.11
CA ARG A 5 4.15 81.64 30.05
C ARG A 5 4.20 80.92 28.69
N LEU A 6 3.04 80.48 28.37
CA LEU A 6 2.49 80.07 27.08
C LEU A 6 2.94 80.92 25.89
N LYS A 7 3.07 80.23 24.75
CA LYS A 7 2.50 80.81 23.50
C LYS A 7 1.94 79.69 22.62
N HIS A 8 0.67 79.81 22.37
CA HIS A 8 -0.03 79.12 21.29
C HIS A 8 0.57 79.44 19.93
N ILE A 9 0.80 78.43 19.09
CA ILE A 9 0.82 78.59 17.65
C ILE A 9 -0.13 77.58 17.04
N SER A 10 -1.24 78.11 16.60
CA SER A 10 -2.19 77.44 15.72
C SER A 10 -1.61 77.42 14.33
N LEU A 11 -1.49 76.21 13.76
CA LEU A 11 -1.30 76.10 12.32
C LEU A 11 -2.27 75.08 11.71
N LYS A 12 -2.97 75.67 10.78
CA LYS A 12 -4.10 75.12 10.03
C LYS A 12 -3.77 73.82 9.28
N CYS A 13 -4.69 72.92 9.39
CA CYS A 13 -4.97 71.78 8.52
C CYS A 13 -4.78 72.13 7.03
N THR A 14 -3.96 71.35 6.33
CA THR A 14 -4.06 71.20 4.89
C THR A 14 -4.33 69.75 4.55
N SER A 15 -5.46 69.54 4.05
CA SER A 15 -6.17 68.35 3.64
C SER A 15 -5.61 67.76 2.31
N THR A 16 -4.39 67.31 2.29
CA THR A 16 -3.81 66.70 1.05
C THR A 16 -2.99 65.43 1.28
N MET A 17 -3.06 64.83 2.46
CA MET A 17 -2.25 63.64 2.78
C MET A 17 -3.04 62.33 2.85
N TRP A 18 -4.29 62.32 2.41
CA TRP A 18 -5.16 61.14 2.44
C TRP A 18 -5.32 60.41 1.10
N ILE A 19 -4.73 60.94 0.02
CA ILE A 19 -4.88 60.35 -1.33
C ILE A 19 -3.78 59.36 -1.66
N TYR A 20 -2.65 59.39 -0.97
CA TYR A 20 -1.54 58.43 -1.23
C TYR A 20 -1.56 57.17 -0.37
N ALA A 21 -2.42 57.04 0.63
CA ALA A 21 -2.53 55.88 1.49
C ALA A 21 -3.38 54.73 0.89
N PHE A 22 -4.13 54.97 -0.18
CA PHE A 22 -5.02 53.98 -0.78
C PHE A 22 -4.44 53.24 -2.01
N ILE A 23 -3.25 53.63 -2.52
CA ILE A 23 -2.65 53.02 -3.72
C ILE A 23 -1.60 51.94 -3.36
N ALA A 24 -1.16 51.87 -2.10
CA ALA A 24 -0.12 50.88 -1.69
C ALA A 24 -0.68 49.56 -1.18
N ALA A 25 -1.99 49.34 -1.11
CA ALA A 25 -2.60 48.12 -0.56
C ALA A 25 -3.08 47.12 -1.63
N PHE A 26 -2.75 47.32 -2.93
CA PHE A 26 -3.30 46.47 -4.00
C PHE A 26 -2.22 45.75 -4.86
N SER A 27 -1.07 45.48 -4.32
CA SER A 27 -0.01 44.76 -5.08
C SER A 27 0.73 43.72 -4.28
N CYS A 28 0.01 42.86 -3.54
CA CYS A 28 0.59 41.62 -3.05
C CYS A 28 -0.41 40.46 -3.20
N MET A 29 -0.93 40.32 -4.42
CA MET A 29 -1.57 39.08 -4.83
C MET A 29 -0.42 38.14 -5.20
N ALA A 30 0.10 37.42 -4.19
CA ALA A 30 1.04 36.36 -4.38
C ALA A 30 0.38 35.34 -5.31
N ALA A 31 0.85 35.25 -6.55
CA ALA A 31 0.52 34.17 -7.45
C ALA A 31 1.05 32.89 -6.79
N ALA A 32 0.16 32.11 -6.22
CA ALA A 32 0.47 30.75 -5.82
C ALA A 32 1.00 30.01 -7.06
N PRO A 33 2.15 29.32 -6.98
CA PRO A 33 2.61 28.53 -8.11
C PRO A 33 1.55 27.49 -8.43
N LEU A 34 1.00 27.55 -9.63
CA LEU A 34 0.20 26.50 -10.21
C LEU A 34 1.17 25.31 -10.38
N GLN A 35 1.19 24.40 -9.42
CA GLN A 35 1.94 23.14 -9.57
C GLN A 35 1.20 22.32 -10.62
N ALA A 36 1.73 22.35 -11.83
CA ALA A 36 1.32 21.40 -12.87
C ALA A 36 1.69 20.00 -12.37
N GLN A 37 0.70 19.23 -11.97
CA GLN A 37 0.88 17.81 -11.68
C GLN A 37 1.23 17.10 -12.98
N GLU A 38 2.37 16.42 -13.00
CA GLU A 38 2.82 15.63 -14.14
C GLU A 38 1.75 14.56 -14.48
N PRO A 39 1.36 14.36 -15.74
CA PRO A 39 0.34 13.38 -16.14
C PRO A 39 0.61 11.95 -15.67
N GLY A 40 1.88 11.61 -15.44
CA GLY A 40 2.29 10.31 -14.92
C GLY A 40 1.96 10.10 -13.43
N GLN A 41 1.92 11.16 -12.63
CA GLN A 41 1.58 11.06 -11.20
C GLN A 41 0.08 10.86 -11.00
N GLU A 42 -0.75 11.51 -11.80
CA GLU A 42 -2.21 11.34 -11.74
C GLU A 42 -2.65 9.94 -12.20
N GLN A 43 -2.02 9.38 -13.22
CA GLN A 43 -2.26 8.00 -13.66
C GLN A 43 -1.76 6.97 -12.64
N ALA A 44 -0.61 7.18 -12.00
CA ALA A 44 -0.10 6.31 -10.96
C ALA A 44 -1.01 6.33 -9.71
N GLN A 45 -1.51 7.48 -9.33
CA GLN A 45 -2.45 7.67 -8.22
C GLN A 45 -3.83 7.07 -8.51
N ALA A 46 -4.36 7.23 -9.74
CA ALA A 46 -5.59 6.59 -10.18
C ALA A 46 -5.48 5.06 -10.22
N LEU A 47 -4.31 4.52 -10.60
CA LEU A 47 -4.06 3.07 -10.57
C LEU A 47 -3.95 2.55 -9.13
N SER A 48 -3.31 3.29 -8.23
CA SER A 48 -3.16 2.94 -6.82
C SER A 48 -4.50 2.88 -6.09
N SER A 49 -5.42 3.78 -6.39
CA SER A 49 -6.77 3.80 -5.80
C SER A 49 -7.66 2.62 -6.26
N THR A 50 -7.22 1.84 -7.24
CA THR A 50 -7.99 0.70 -7.78
C THR A 50 -7.47 -0.67 -7.37
N ILE A 51 -6.29 -0.75 -6.72
CA ILE A 51 -5.72 -2.01 -6.23
C ILE A 51 -6.12 -2.24 -4.78
N GLY A 52 -6.58 -3.46 -4.47
CA GLY A 52 -7.00 -3.84 -3.12
C GLY A 52 -8.50 -3.81 -2.92
N GLY A 53 -8.92 -3.96 -1.69
CA GLY A 53 -10.31 -3.94 -1.29
C GLY A 53 -10.71 -5.15 -0.45
N ARG A 54 -11.99 -5.21 -0.15
CA ARG A 54 -12.55 -6.17 0.80
C ARG A 54 -12.43 -7.61 0.29
N PHE A 55 -12.08 -8.51 1.20
CA PHE A 55 -12.12 -9.95 0.98
C PHE A 55 -12.72 -10.68 2.18
N MET A 56 -13.18 -11.89 1.94
CA MET A 56 -13.57 -12.85 2.97
C MET A 56 -13.04 -14.22 2.54
N LEU A 57 -12.11 -14.77 3.32
CA LEU A 57 -11.42 -16.02 3.01
C LEU A 57 -11.34 -16.90 4.27
N LYS A 58 -10.80 -18.10 4.13
CA LYS A 58 -10.50 -19.00 5.24
C LYS A 58 -9.00 -19.06 5.44
N ASP A 59 -8.53 -18.86 6.66
CA ASP A 59 -7.13 -19.02 7.00
C ASP A 59 -6.72 -20.51 7.09
N HIS A 60 -5.44 -20.74 7.18
CA HIS A 60 -4.87 -22.10 7.28
C HIS A 60 -5.23 -22.83 8.59
N ASN A 61 -5.83 -22.16 9.58
CA ASN A 61 -6.37 -22.76 10.79
C ASN A 61 -7.88 -23.06 10.69
N GLY A 62 -8.50 -22.73 9.54
CA GLY A 62 -9.91 -22.96 9.29
C GLY A 62 -10.84 -21.81 9.73
N LYS A 63 -10.31 -20.71 10.28
CA LYS A 63 -11.06 -19.53 10.67
C LYS A 63 -11.43 -18.70 9.43
N ILE A 64 -12.67 -18.22 9.35
CA ILE A 64 -13.04 -17.19 8.36
C ILE A 64 -12.44 -15.86 8.79
N VAL A 65 -11.73 -15.22 7.88
CA VAL A 65 -11.10 -13.93 8.07
C VAL A 65 -11.47 -12.98 6.93
N THR A 66 -11.50 -11.69 7.25
CA THR A 66 -11.78 -10.60 6.32
C THR A 66 -10.62 -9.60 6.34
N ASP A 67 -10.60 -8.69 5.40
CA ASP A 67 -9.69 -7.54 5.44
C ASP A 67 -9.78 -6.75 6.76
N GLN A 68 -10.95 -6.70 7.38
CA GLN A 68 -11.18 -6.00 8.65
C GLN A 68 -10.48 -6.65 9.85
N ASP A 69 -10.25 -7.96 9.82
CA ASP A 69 -9.49 -8.66 10.88
C ASP A 69 -8.01 -8.23 10.95
N PHE A 70 -7.54 -7.53 9.92
CA PHE A 70 -6.16 -7.03 9.80
C PHE A 70 -6.06 -5.51 9.90
N GLN A 71 -7.15 -4.79 10.16
CA GLN A 71 -7.12 -3.33 10.31
C GLN A 71 -6.11 -2.89 11.37
N GLY A 72 -5.44 -1.76 11.11
CA GLY A 72 -4.38 -1.24 11.97
C GLY A 72 -3.01 -1.87 11.72
N ARG A 73 -2.91 -2.84 10.81
CA ARG A 73 -1.64 -3.46 10.39
C ARG A 73 -1.39 -3.27 8.91
N PHE A 74 -0.14 -3.16 8.53
CA PHE A 74 0.25 -3.28 7.13
C PHE A 74 0.02 -4.70 6.65
N LEU A 75 -0.41 -4.88 5.38
CA LEU A 75 -0.51 -6.21 4.79
C LEU A 75 0.58 -6.39 3.74
N LEU A 76 1.38 -7.43 3.87
CA LEU A 76 2.35 -7.85 2.87
C LEU A 76 1.80 -9.09 2.18
N ILE A 77 1.20 -8.91 0.99
CA ILE A 77 0.38 -9.93 0.33
C ILE A 77 1.08 -10.47 -0.91
N THR A 78 1.17 -11.78 -1.03
CA THR A 78 1.50 -12.46 -2.28
C THR A 78 0.43 -13.46 -2.66
N PHE A 79 0.26 -13.66 -3.97
CA PHE A 79 -0.64 -14.65 -4.55
C PHE A 79 0.18 -15.79 -5.14
N GLY A 80 -0.30 -17.01 -4.98
CA GLY A 80 0.42 -18.18 -5.45
C GLY A 80 -0.34 -19.47 -5.21
N TYR A 81 0.34 -20.61 -5.34
CA TYR A 81 -0.21 -21.93 -5.02
C TYR A 81 0.92 -22.88 -4.56
N THR A 82 0.56 -23.88 -3.78
CA THR A 82 1.57 -24.73 -3.11
C THR A 82 2.35 -25.63 -4.06
N TYR A 83 1.79 -25.96 -5.23
CA TYR A 83 2.43 -26.76 -6.28
C TYR A 83 3.30 -25.94 -7.24
N CYS A 84 3.51 -24.65 -6.98
CA CYS A 84 4.40 -23.80 -7.78
C CYS A 84 5.86 -24.20 -7.53
N PRO A 85 6.63 -24.57 -8.59
CA PRO A 85 7.95 -25.14 -8.37
C PRO A 85 9.06 -24.12 -8.06
N ASP A 86 8.83 -22.82 -8.31
CA ASP A 86 9.91 -21.80 -8.30
C ASP A 86 9.49 -20.46 -7.73
N ILE A 87 8.58 -19.75 -8.38
CA ILE A 87 8.26 -18.35 -8.11
C ILE A 87 7.65 -18.14 -6.71
N CYS A 88 6.70 -19.01 -6.31
CA CYS A 88 6.00 -18.87 -5.04
C CYS A 88 6.92 -19.10 -3.82
N PRO A 89 7.72 -20.19 -3.76
CA PRO A 89 8.66 -20.38 -2.66
C PRO A 89 9.69 -19.25 -2.61
N THR A 90 10.21 -18.78 -3.75
CA THR A 90 11.15 -17.65 -3.79
C THR A 90 10.54 -16.38 -3.21
N ASN A 91 9.29 -16.03 -3.54
CA ASN A 91 8.61 -14.86 -2.97
C ASN A 91 8.41 -15.00 -1.46
N LEU A 92 8.06 -16.20 -0.97
CA LEU A 92 7.85 -16.43 0.47
C LEU A 92 9.18 -16.36 1.24
N VAL A 93 10.28 -16.86 0.70
CA VAL A 93 11.61 -16.69 1.29
C VAL A 93 11.99 -15.21 1.34
N ASN A 94 11.79 -14.47 0.25
CA ASN A 94 12.10 -13.04 0.21
C ASN A 94 11.25 -12.24 1.20
N MET A 95 9.96 -12.57 1.35
CA MET A 95 9.09 -11.96 2.36
C MET A 95 9.58 -12.26 3.79
N ALA A 96 9.89 -13.52 4.08
CA ALA A 96 10.39 -13.94 5.39
C ALA A 96 11.69 -13.21 5.76
N THR A 97 12.65 -13.17 4.85
CA THR A 97 13.94 -12.47 5.05
C THR A 97 13.72 -10.96 5.22
N ALA A 98 12.87 -10.33 4.42
CA ALA A 98 12.56 -8.91 4.59
C ALA A 98 11.91 -8.61 5.95
N LEU A 99 11.05 -9.49 6.46
CA LEU A 99 10.47 -9.37 7.80
C LEU A 99 11.50 -9.58 8.92
N GLU A 100 12.53 -10.42 8.71
CA GLU A 100 13.66 -10.56 9.63
C GLU A 100 14.52 -9.29 9.64
N ASP A 101 14.84 -8.72 8.48
CA ASP A 101 15.60 -7.48 8.35
C ASP A 101 14.89 -6.28 9.01
N LEU A 102 13.57 -6.25 9.02
CA LEU A 102 12.77 -5.22 9.71
C LEU A 102 12.80 -5.34 11.23
N GLY A 103 13.14 -6.51 11.78
CA GLY A 103 13.22 -6.75 13.22
C GLY A 103 11.88 -6.51 13.92
N GLU A 104 11.88 -5.73 15.01
CA GLU A 104 10.68 -5.47 15.81
C GLU A 104 9.57 -4.75 15.04
N ARG A 105 9.92 -3.93 14.03
CA ARG A 105 8.93 -3.24 13.19
C ARG A 105 8.08 -4.20 12.35
N ALA A 106 8.54 -5.42 12.12
CA ALA A 106 7.74 -6.45 11.45
C ALA A 106 6.49 -6.87 12.24
N ALA A 107 6.38 -6.52 13.53
CA ALA A 107 5.17 -6.78 14.34
C ALA A 107 3.93 -6.06 13.80
N ASP A 108 4.11 -4.90 13.14
CA ASP A 108 3.03 -4.12 12.55
C ASP A 108 2.59 -4.65 11.18
N ILE A 109 3.22 -5.73 10.68
CA ILE A 109 2.95 -6.30 9.35
C ILE A 109 2.24 -7.65 9.50
N ALA A 110 1.19 -7.87 8.72
CA ALA A 110 0.56 -9.18 8.51
C ALA A 110 0.99 -9.71 7.14
N PRO A 111 1.88 -10.70 7.05
CA PRO A 111 2.23 -11.35 5.80
C PRO A 111 1.16 -12.37 5.41
N LEU A 112 0.61 -12.24 4.20
CA LEU A 112 -0.47 -13.08 3.69
C LEU A 112 -0.03 -13.80 2.40
N PHE A 113 -0.29 -15.11 2.35
CA PHE A 113 -0.21 -15.92 1.14
C PHE A 113 -1.62 -16.33 0.72
N ILE A 114 -2.14 -15.76 -0.37
CA ILE A 114 -3.48 -16.05 -0.88
C ILE A 114 -3.38 -17.02 -2.05
N THR A 115 -4.00 -18.18 -1.91
CA THR A 115 -3.97 -19.17 -3.00
C THR A 115 -4.75 -18.70 -4.22
N VAL A 116 -4.24 -19.06 -5.41
CA VAL A 116 -4.96 -18.97 -6.70
C VAL A 116 -5.50 -20.33 -7.15
N ASP A 117 -5.24 -21.38 -6.38
CA ASP A 117 -5.64 -22.77 -6.66
C ASP A 117 -6.31 -23.43 -5.45
N PRO A 118 -7.50 -22.96 -5.06
CA PRO A 118 -8.17 -23.48 -3.87
C PRO A 118 -8.64 -24.95 -4.02
N ALA A 119 -8.60 -25.50 -5.22
CA ALA A 119 -8.93 -26.91 -5.46
C ALA A 119 -7.90 -27.85 -4.83
N ARG A 120 -6.62 -27.52 -4.90
CA ARG A 120 -5.52 -28.28 -4.29
C ARG A 120 -5.10 -27.70 -2.94
N ASP A 121 -5.15 -26.39 -2.77
CA ASP A 121 -4.66 -25.68 -1.59
C ASP A 121 -5.75 -25.57 -0.51
N THR A 122 -6.00 -26.68 0.19
CA THR A 122 -6.86 -26.66 1.37
C THR A 122 -6.20 -25.92 2.53
N ALA A 123 -6.98 -25.57 3.58
CA ALA A 123 -6.42 -24.93 4.78
C ALA A 123 -5.26 -25.74 5.40
N VAL A 124 -5.39 -27.07 5.45
CA VAL A 124 -4.35 -27.95 5.99
C VAL A 124 -3.09 -27.92 5.13
N VAL A 125 -3.23 -28.02 3.80
CA VAL A 125 -2.10 -27.94 2.87
C VAL A 125 -1.38 -26.60 2.99
N LEU A 126 -2.11 -25.50 3.06
CA LEU A 126 -1.52 -24.15 3.24
C LEU A 126 -0.79 -24.02 4.57
N ARG A 127 -1.35 -24.55 5.67
CA ARG A 127 -0.71 -24.51 6.98
C ARG A 127 0.67 -25.14 6.94
N ASP A 128 0.72 -26.35 6.38
CA ASP A 128 1.96 -27.11 6.32
C ASP A 128 2.98 -26.47 5.35
N TYR A 129 2.47 -25.84 4.27
CA TYR A 129 3.31 -25.15 3.28
C TYR A 129 3.92 -23.86 3.84
N VAL A 130 3.12 -22.93 4.38
CA VAL A 130 3.64 -21.62 4.84
C VAL A 130 4.56 -21.77 6.06
N ALA A 131 4.38 -22.79 6.88
CA ALA A 131 5.22 -23.06 8.03
C ALA A 131 6.69 -23.34 7.67
N ASN A 132 6.97 -23.76 6.41
CA ASN A 132 8.33 -23.99 5.95
C ASN A 132 9.12 -22.70 5.68
N PHE A 133 8.44 -21.54 5.64
CA PHE A 133 9.07 -20.25 5.33
C PHE A 133 9.14 -19.36 6.57
N ASP A 134 7.99 -18.99 7.14
CA ASP A 134 7.91 -18.19 8.34
C ASP A 134 6.56 -18.40 9.04
N LYS A 135 6.60 -18.64 10.35
CA LYS A 135 5.39 -18.88 11.17
C LYS A 135 4.42 -17.69 11.22
N ARG A 136 4.87 -16.49 10.84
CA ARG A 136 4.05 -15.28 10.76
C ARG A 136 3.17 -15.26 9.52
N ILE A 137 3.53 -16.01 8.46
CA ILE A 137 2.80 -16.01 7.19
C ILE A 137 1.45 -16.72 7.38
N ILE A 138 0.39 -16.03 7.02
CA ILE A 138 -0.98 -16.55 7.08
C ILE A 138 -1.38 -17.00 5.68
N GLY A 139 -1.56 -18.32 5.50
CA GLY A 139 -2.11 -18.89 4.26
C GLY A 139 -3.62 -18.71 4.22
N LEU A 140 -4.14 -18.21 3.11
CA LEU A 140 -5.57 -17.94 2.90
C LEU A 140 -6.09 -18.72 1.69
N THR A 141 -7.24 -19.38 1.86
CA THR A 141 -7.97 -20.12 0.82
C THR A 141 -9.47 -19.83 0.91
N GLY A 142 -10.26 -20.32 -0.02
CA GLY A 142 -11.71 -20.17 0.01
C GLY A 142 -12.37 -20.74 -1.23
N PRO A 143 -13.70 -20.65 -1.37
CA PRO A 143 -14.37 -21.00 -2.61
C PRO A 143 -13.83 -20.23 -3.81
N GLN A 144 -13.73 -20.88 -4.98
CA GLN A 144 -13.18 -20.27 -6.20
C GLN A 144 -13.76 -18.88 -6.50
N PRO A 145 -15.09 -18.62 -6.39
CA PRO A 145 -15.61 -17.27 -6.65
C PRO A 145 -15.08 -16.19 -5.71
N MET A 146 -14.69 -16.55 -4.47
CA MET A 146 -14.07 -15.58 -3.53
C MET A 146 -12.60 -15.33 -3.90
N ILE A 147 -11.88 -16.36 -4.32
CA ILE A 147 -10.52 -16.23 -4.86
C ILE A 147 -10.54 -15.35 -6.12
N ASP A 148 -11.45 -15.59 -7.06
CA ASP A 148 -11.61 -14.78 -8.27
C ASP A 148 -11.94 -13.32 -7.94
N SER A 149 -12.75 -13.09 -6.90
CA SER A 149 -13.09 -11.73 -6.45
C SER A 149 -11.85 -11.01 -5.91
N VAL A 150 -11.05 -11.63 -5.05
CA VAL A 150 -9.86 -11.00 -4.47
C VAL A 150 -8.78 -10.80 -5.51
N THR A 151 -8.48 -11.78 -6.37
CA THR A 151 -7.49 -11.65 -7.44
C THR A 151 -7.85 -10.51 -8.40
N LYS A 152 -9.13 -10.38 -8.79
CA LYS A 152 -9.61 -9.26 -9.61
C LYS A 152 -9.38 -7.91 -8.95
N ARG A 153 -9.64 -7.77 -7.63
CA ARG A 153 -9.42 -6.52 -6.87
C ARG A 153 -7.96 -6.13 -6.80
N TYR A 154 -7.06 -7.11 -6.67
CA TYR A 154 -5.62 -6.89 -6.64
C TYR A 154 -4.97 -6.85 -8.03
N LYS A 155 -5.79 -6.93 -9.12
CA LYS A 155 -5.30 -6.98 -10.52
C LYS A 155 -4.32 -8.13 -10.75
N VAL A 156 -4.53 -9.23 -10.03
CA VAL A 156 -3.79 -10.48 -10.22
C VAL A 156 -4.46 -11.28 -11.32
N VAL A 157 -3.69 -11.63 -12.32
CA VAL A 157 -4.11 -12.54 -13.39
C VAL A 157 -3.67 -13.94 -13.01
N SER A 158 -4.54 -14.92 -13.14
CA SER A 158 -4.20 -16.33 -13.00
C SER A 158 -4.89 -17.15 -14.10
N ALA A 159 -4.17 -18.16 -14.62
CA ALA A 159 -4.66 -19.04 -15.67
C ALA A 159 -4.12 -20.47 -15.47
N VAL A 160 -5.00 -21.43 -15.52
CA VAL A 160 -4.61 -22.86 -15.48
C VAL A 160 -3.96 -23.26 -16.80
N HIS A 161 -2.76 -23.78 -16.72
CA HIS A 161 -2.02 -24.32 -17.86
C HIS A 161 -1.88 -25.85 -17.74
N LYS A 162 -2.45 -26.58 -18.70
CA LYS A 162 -2.34 -28.04 -18.77
C LYS A 162 -1.47 -28.43 -19.98
N PRO A 163 -0.21 -28.85 -19.76
CA PRO A 163 0.61 -29.37 -20.85
C PRO A 163 -0.03 -30.61 -21.51
N LYS A 164 0.18 -30.76 -22.82
CA LYS A 164 -0.47 -31.81 -23.63
C LYS A 164 -0.21 -33.27 -23.15
N ASN A 165 0.85 -33.49 -22.37
CA ASN A 165 1.29 -34.83 -21.94
C ASN A 165 1.14 -35.04 -20.42
N TRP A 166 0.31 -34.23 -19.74
CA TRP A 166 0.14 -34.34 -18.29
C TRP A 166 -1.00 -35.28 -17.94
N THR A 167 -0.78 -36.05 -16.88
CA THR A 167 -1.77 -36.98 -16.32
C THR A 167 -2.85 -36.21 -15.56
N ASP A 168 -4.02 -36.81 -15.39
CA ASP A 168 -5.13 -36.21 -14.63
C ASP A 168 -4.69 -35.81 -13.21
N GLY A 169 -4.88 -34.53 -12.88
CA GLY A 169 -4.51 -33.94 -11.58
C GLY A 169 -3.31 -33.02 -11.60
N ASP A 170 -2.40 -33.15 -12.58
CA ASP A 170 -1.22 -32.29 -12.70
C ASP A 170 -1.51 -31.11 -13.65
N TYR A 171 -1.32 -29.91 -13.16
CA TYR A 171 -1.39 -28.67 -13.93
C TYR A 171 -0.58 -27.56 -13.25
N LEU A 172 -0.13 -26.60 -14.03
CA LEU A 172 0.46 -25.37 -13.52
C LEU A 172 -0.57 -24.24 -13.54
N VAL A 173 -0.38 -23.26 -12.67
CA VAL A 173 -1.19 -22.04 -12.68
C VAL A 173 -0.26 -20.85 -12.92
N ASP A 174 -0.33 -20.30 -14.13
CA ASP A 174 0.34 -19.03 -14.41
C ASP A 174 -0.35 -17.93 -13.60
N HIS A 175 0.42 -17.13 -12.88
CA HIS A 175 -0.14 -16.04 -12.09
C HIS A 175 0.81 -14.84 -11.97
N THR A 176 0.24 -13.70 -11.63
CA THR A 176 1.03 -12.50 -11.31
C THR A 176 1.93 -12.75 -10.09
N ALA A 177 3.24 -12.62 -10.27
CA ALA A 177 4.27 -12.96 -9.30
C ALA A 177 4.70 -11.77 -8.41
N SER A 178 3.80 -10.85 -8.12
CA SER A 178 4.11 -9.64 -7.34
C SER A 178 3.74 -9.80 -5.87
N ILE A 179 4.45 -9.02 -5.03
CA ILE A 179 4.13 -8.85 -3.61
C ILE A 179 3.56 -7.44 -3.44
N PHE A 180 2.47 -7.29 -2.71
CA PHE A 180 1.76 -6.04 -2.49
C PHE A 180 1.91 -5.60 -1.04
N LEU A 181 2.22 -4.31 -0.82
CA LEU A 181 2.14 -3.70 0.50
C LEU A 181 0.89 -2.81 0.56
N MET A 182 0.06 -3.06 1.58
CA MET A 182 -1.13 -2.27 1.87
C MET A 182 -0.93 -1.55 3.21
N ALA A 183 -1.43 -0.33 3.29
CA ALA A 183 -1.46 0.46 4.52
C ALA A 183 -2.46 -0.12 5.55
N PRO A 184 -2.38 0.30 6.83
CA PRO A 184 -3.29 -0.14 7.89
C PRO A 184 -4.77 0.17 7.66
N ASP A 185 -5.08 1.13 6.79
CA ASP A 185 -6.43 1.48 6.35
C ASP A 185 -6.89 0.73 5.09
N GLY A 186 -6.04 -0.16 4.56
CA GLY A 186 -6.30 -0.97 3.38
C GLY A 186 -5.96 -0.27 2.04
N GLN A 187 -5.37 0.93 2.05
CA GLN A 187 -4.89 1.57 0.82
C GLN A 187 -3.65 0.87 0.27
N PHE A 188 -3.55 0.81 -1.05
CA PHE A 188 -2.37 0.28 -1.73
C PHE A 188 -1.21 1.27 -1.62
N LEU A 189 -0.03 0.78 -1.22
CA LEU A 189 1.19 1.57 -1.09
C LEU A 189 2.18 1.30 -2.21
N VAL A 190 2.60 0.04 -2.36
CA VAL A 190 3.61 -0.34 -3.33
C VAL A 190 3.47 -1.80 -3.75
N LYS A 191 3.90 -2.09 -4.97
CA LYS A 191 4.00 -3.44 -5.53
C LYS A 191 5.48 -3.76 -5.80
N PHE A 192 5.95 -4.84 -5.20
CA PHE A 192 7.29 -5.37 -5.41
C PHE A 192 7.28 -6.40 -6.54
N ALA A 193 8.22 -6.28 -7.46
CA ALA A 193 8.39 -7.26 -8.52
C ALA A 193 8.97 -8.57 -7.95
N HIS A 194 8.67 -9.68 -8.61
CA HIS A 194 9.37 -10.94 -8.34
C HIS A 194 10.89 -10.77 -8.49
N GLY A 195 11.65 -11.40 -7.60
CA GLY A 195 13.11 -11.34 -7.60
C GLY A 195 13.71 -10.07 -6.98
N MET A 196 12.90 -9.16 -6.43
CA MET A 196 13.43 -8.04 -5.65
C MET A 196 14.24 -8.56 -4.46
N PRO A 197 15.49 -8.08 -4.24
CA PRO A 197 16.27 -8.46 -3.07
C PRO A 197 15.54 -8.17 -1.76
N PRO A 198 15.55 -9.09 -0.77
CA PRO A 198 14.86 -8.90 0.50
C PRO A 198 15.26 -7.62 1.24
N ALA A 199 16.54 -7.28 1.24
CA ALA A 199 17.04 -6.04 1.88
C ALA A 199 16.46 -4.77 1.25
N ASP A 200 16.28 -4.73 -0.08
CA ASP A 200 15.66 -3.60 -0.78
C ASP A 200 14.18 -3.54 -0.48
N MET A 201 13.51 -4.70 -0.38
CA MET A 201 12.11 -4.80 0.04
C MET A 201 11.94 -4.29 1.47
N ALA A 202 12.76 -4.74 2.42
CA ALA A 202 12.74 -4.30 3.80
C ALA A 202 12.97 -2.78 3.92
N LYS A 203 13.97 -2.25 3.22
CA LYS A 203 14.25 -0.82 3.17
C LYS A 203 13.04 -0.03 2.67
N ARG A 204 12.40 -0.49 1.58
CA ARG A 204 11.24 0.19 1.02
C ARG A 204 10.02 0.12 1.93
N ILE A 205 9.79 -1.01 2.60
CA ILE A 205 8.72 -1.16 3.60
C ILE A 205 8.96 -0.20 4.78
N ALA A 206 10.20 -0.10 5.25
CA ALA A 206 10.58 0.75 6.38
C ALA A 206 10.30 2.25 6.16
N GLU A 207 10.14 2.70 4.93
CA GLU A 207 9.76 4.09 4.60
C GLU A 207 8.29 4.39 4.92
N PHE A 208 7.46 3.36 5.11
CA PHE A 208 6.01 3.48 5.41
C PHE A 208 5.68 3.19 6.87
N LEU A 209 6.59 2.52 7.62
CA LEU A 209 6.46 2.21 9.03
C LEU A 209 6.92 3.39 9.91
#